data_3fc2a01246d0da9ffa354ecd7685d785
#
_entry.id   3fc2a01246d0da9ffa354ecd7685d785
#
_cell.length_a   1.000
_cell.length_b   1.000
_cell.length_c   1.000
_cell.angle_alpha   90.00
_cell.angle_beta   90.00
_cell.angle_gamma   90.00
#
_symmetry.space_group_name_H-M   'P 1'
#
loop_
_entity.id
_entity.type
_entity.pdbx_description
1 polymer ?
#
loop_
_entity_poly.entity_id
_entity_poly.type
_entity_poly.pdbx_seq_one_letter_code
_entity_poly.pdbx_strand_id
1 'polypeptide(L)'
;MKTYKGATRAGIAVNAIAITLSALFGIGIGLAAAPNKDTHPVMHIHNLYADDNGETHFRDIEIEAASEGPGGKVSARFPATGIIFRTTEGSYAYDWHPAPRRQYIINLDAAVKITASDGESRVIGAGEILLVEDTRGKGHISQAVDGKFRHSVFVTVD
;
A
#
# COMPACT_ATOMS: atom_id res chain seq x y z
N MET A 1 -14.12 88.75 -16.87
CA MET A 1 -15.36 89.48 -16.76
C MET A 1 -16.45 88.63 -16.15
N LYS A 2 -17.00 89.05 -15.05
CA LYS A 2 -18.17 88.67 -14.24
C LYS A 2 -18.06 87.36 -13.39
N THR A 3 -17.86 87.64 -12.17
CA THR A 3 -18.26 87.06 -10.90
C THR A 3 -19.77 86.72 -10.87
N TYR A 4 -20.11 85.59 -10.18
CA TYR A 4 -21.26 85.64 -9.27
C TYR A 4 -21.12 84.68 -8.10
N LYS A 5 -21.44 85.19 -6.96
CA LYS A 5 -21.46 84.66 -5.60
C LYS A 5 -22.72 83.86 -5.31
N GLY A 6 -22.59 82.97 -4.32
CA GLY A 6 -23.61 82.75 -3.28
C GLY A 6 -24.41 81.51 -3.43
N ALA A 7 -24.57 80.67 -2.48
CA ALA A 7 -25.12 80.82 -1.16
C ALA A 7 -25.03 79.47 -0.38
N THR A 8 -24.73 79.61 0.86
CA THR A 8 -24.84 78.71 1.98
C THR A 8 -26.26 78.11 2.15
N ARG A 9 -26.35 76.82 2.42
CA ARG A 9 -27.39 76.32 3.32
C ARG A 9 -26.89 75.11 4.11
N ALA A 10 -27.09 75.23 5.40
CA ALA A 10 -26.76 74.34 6.49
C ALA A 10 -27.66 73.06 6.51
N GLY A 11 -27.14 72.04 7.11
CA GLY A 11 -27.88 71.22 8.05
C GLY A 11 -28.23 69.79 7.50
N ILE A 12 -27.69 68.85 8.06
CA ILE A 12 -28.30 67.84 8.93
C ILE A 12 -27.26 66.76 9.12
N ALA A 13 -26.78 66.61 10.33
CA ALA A 13 -25.95 65.48 10.77
C ALA A 13 -26.87 64.28 10.92
N VAL A 14 -26.57 63.23 10.17
CA VAL A 14 -27.16 61.90 10.39
C VAL A 14 -26.02 61.02 10.94
N ASN A 15 -26.15 60.73 12.24
CA ASN A 15 -25.31 59.77 12.92
C ASN A 15 -25.51 58.36 12.27
N ALA A 16 -24.53 57.92 11.51
CA ALA A 16 -24.45 56.54 11.11
C ALA A 16 -23.70 55.76 12.20
N ILE A 17 -24.44 54.93 12.91
CA ILE A 17 -23.87 53.95 13.86
C ILE A 17 -23.16 52.88 13.00
N ALA A 18 -21.84 52.93 13.03
CA ALA A 18 -21.03 51.84 12.45
C ALA A 18 -21.08 50.63 13.40
N ILE A 19 -21.87 49.63 13.01
CA ILE A 19 -21.82 48.33 13.65
C ILE A 19 -20.59 47.60 13.09
N THR A 20 -19.49 47.62 13.85
CA THR A 20 -18.34 46.77 13.53
C THR A 20 -18.65 45.32 13.88
N LEU A 21 -18.95 44.56 12.86
CA LEU A 21 -19.07 43.09 12.97
C LEU A 21 -17.66 42.50 13.08
N SER A 22 -17.19 42.28 14.30
CA SER A 22 -15.93 41.55 14.54
C SER A 22 -16.15 40.09 14.23
N ALA A 23 -15.78 39.65 13.03
CA ALA A 23 -15.66 38.22 12.68
C ALA A 23 -14.47 37.67 13.45
N LEU A 24 -14.71 37.01 14.56
CA LEU A 24 -13.74 36.12 15.22
C LEU A 24 -13.50 34.93 14.31
N PHE A 25 -12.47 35.02 13.46
CA PHE A 25 -11.90 33.83 12.82
C PHE A 25 -11.19 33.02 13.91
N GLY A 26 -11.89 32.05 14.48
CA GLY A 26 -11.29 31.02 15.29
C GLY A 26 -10.39 30.17 14.41
N ILE A 27 -9.08 30.44 14.37
CA ILE A 27 -8.09 29.51 13.85
C ILE A 27 -8.07 28.34 14.82
N GLY A 28 -8.88 27.32 14.52
CA GLY A 28 -8.76 26.02 15.14
C GLY A 28 -7.41 25.43 14.74
N ILE A 29 -6.39 25.60 15.58
CA ILE A 29 -5.16 24.81 15.47
C ILE A 29 -5.59 23.39 15.80
N GLY A 30 -5.91 22.62 14.74
CA GLY A 30 -6.04 21.17 14.87
C GLY A 30 -4.69 20.66 15.35
N LEU A 31 -4.59 20.28 16.63
CA LEU A 31 -3.50 19.46 17.09
C LEU A 31 -3.60 18.16 16.27
N ALA A 32 -2.79 18.04 15.22
CA ALA A 32 -2.52 16.77 14.62
C ALA A 32 -1.94 15.89 15.74
N ALA A 33 -2.68 14.84 16.14
CA ALA A 33 -2.15 13.88 17.07
C ALA A 33 -0.81 13.39 16.52
N ALA A 34 0.25 13.51 17.31
CA ALA A 34 1.54 12.98 16.95
C ALA A 34 1.35 11.48 16.65
N PRO A 35 1.97 10.93 15.58
CA PRO A 35 1.85 9.51 15.30
C PRO A 35 2.27 8.74 16.57
N ASN A 36 1.38 7.85 17.00
CA ASN A 36 1.63 7.02 18.17
C ASN A 36 2.90 6.21 17.89
N LYS A 37 3.97 6.48 18.65
CA LYS A 37 5.28 5.83 18.46
C LYS A 37 5.28 4.33 18.76
N ASP A 38 4.16 3.80 19.27
CA ASP A 38 4.06 2.42 19.76
C ASP A 38 3.40 1.47 18.74
N THR A 39 2.93 1.96 17.60
CA THR A 39 2.44 1.08 16.52
C THR A 39 3.58 0.75 15.57
N HIS A 40 4.32 -0.32 15.88
CA HIS A 40 5.18 -0.93 14.87
C HIS A 40 4.30 -1.47 13.74
N PRO A 41 4.61 -1.15 12.47
CA PRO A 41 3.84 -1.70 11.37
C PRO A 41 3.91 -3.23 11.42
N VAL A 42 2.74 -3.87 11.29
CA VAL A 42 2.66 -5.32 11.19
C VAL A 42 3.19 -5.72 9.81
N MET A 43 3.97 -6.80 9.77
CA MET A 43 4.43 -7.34 8.49
C MET A 43 3.29 -8.07 7.79
N HIS A 44 2.97 -7.67 6.57
CA HIS A 44 2.04 -8.36 5.70
C HIS A 44 2.79 -9.05 4.58
N ILE A 45 2.29 -10.21 4.16
CA ILE A 45 2.76 -10.93 2.99
C ILE A 45 1.58 -11.28 2.08
N HIS A 46 1.82 -11.35 0.78
CA HIS A 46 0.83 -11.86 -0.16
C HIS A 46 0.73 -13.37 -0.04
N ASN A 47 -0.48 -13.91 -0.16
CA ASN A 47 -0.70 -15.35 -0.27
C ASN A 47 -1.55 -15.66 -1.51
N LEU A 48 -1.08 -16.60 -2.30
CA LEU A 48 -1.76 -17.18 -3.45
C LEU A 48 -2.15 -18.61 -3.09
N TYR A 49 -3.43 -18.94 -3.08
CA TYR A 49 -3.93 -20.24 -2.64
C TYR A 49 -5.06 -20.73 -3.54
N ALA A 50 -5.25 -22.05 -3.62
CA ALA A 50 -6.38 -22.66 -4.29
C ALA A 50 -7.47 -23.04 -3.27
N ASP A 51 -8.73 -22.70 -3.59
CA ASP A 51 -9.90 -23.13 -2.84
C ASP A 51 -10.23 -24.62 -3.09
N ASP A 52 -11.31 -25.10 -2.47
CA ASP A 52 -11.73 -26.51 -2.62
C ASP A 52 -12.26 -26.86 -4.02
N ASN A 53 -12.64 -25.86 -4.81
CA ASN A 53 -13.07 -26.00 -6.20
C ASN A 53 -11.88 -25.93 -7.17
N GLY A 54 -10.67 -25.67 -6.68
CA GLY A 54 -9.47 -25.49 -7.48
C GLY A 54 -9.34 -24.10 -8.11
N GLU A 55 -10.15 -23.12 -7.69
CA GLU A 55 -9.98 -21.72 -8.08
C GLU A 55 -8.85 -21.11 -7.27
N THR A 56 -7.98 -20.33 -7.92
CA THR A 56 -6.87 -19.65 -7.27
C THR A 56 -7.26 -18.23 -6.91
N HIS A 57 -6.89 -17.80 -5.70
CA HIS A 57 -7.22 -16.52 -5.11
C HIS A 57 -6.01 -15.88 -4.45
N PHE A 58 -6.06 -14.55 -4.26
CA PHE A 58 -5.15 -13.83 -3.38
C PHE A 58 -5.80 -13.51 -2.04
N ARG A 59 -4.97 -13.42 -1.02
CA ARG A 59 -5.26 -12.77 0.27
C ARG A 59 -3.98 -12.17 0.83
N ASP A 60 -4.10 -11.32 1.85
CA ASP A 60 -2.97 -10.84 2.63
C ASP A 60 -2.94 -11.60 3.96
N ILE A 61 -1.74 -11.98 4.38
CA ILE A 61 -1.49 -12.64 5.67
C ILE A 61 -0.69 -11.68 6.54
N GLU A 62 -1.18 -11.45 7.74
CA GLU A 62 -0.48 -10.74 8.78
C GLU A 62 0.47 -11.70 9.51
N ILE A 63 1.74 -11.30 9.63
CA ILE A 63 2.75 -12.07 10.37
C ILE A 63 2.78 -11.58 11.82
N GLU A 64 2.17 -12.34 12.70
CA GLU A 64 2.12 -12.04 14.12
C GLU A 64 3.49 -12.17 14.77
N ALA A 65 3.80 -11.24 15.69
CA ALA A 65 4.97 -11.33 16.53
C ALA A 65 4.75 -12.35 17.65
N ALA A 66 5.68 -13.26 17.82
CA ALA A 66 5.70 -14.22 18.92
C ALA A 66 6.51 -13.71 20.13
N SER A 67 7.45 -12.80 19.90
CA SER A 67 8.27 -12.16 20.95
C SER A 67 8.76 -10.79 20.51
N GLU A 68 9.17 -9.97 21.50
CA GLU A 68 9.77 -8.66 21.30
C GLU A 68 11.04 -8.54 22.15
N GLY A 69 12.07 -7.91 21.61
CA GLY A 69 13.34 -7.71 22.27
C GLY A 69 14.13 -6.53 21.70
N PRO A 70 15.40 -6.32 22.10
CA PRO A 70 16.21 -5.19 21.62
C PRO A 70 16.39 -5.13 20.11
N GLY A 71 16.23 -6.26 19.40
CA GLY A 71 16.28 -6.36 17.93
C GLY A 71 14.93 -6.15 17.23
N GLY A 72 13.87 -5.81 17.98
CA GLY A 72 12.53 -5.63 17.44
C GLY A 72 11.60 -6.83 17.70
N LYS A 73 10.53 -6.91 16.90
CA LYS A 73 9.53 -7.98 16.98
C LYS A 73 9.92 -9.14 16.07
N VAL A 74 9.79 -10.37 16.58
CA VAL A 74 10.13 -11.59 15.87
C VAL A 74 8.92 -12.52 15.85
N SER A 75 8.58 -13.05 14.67
CA SER A 75 7.53 -14.08 14.54
C SER A 75 7.96 -15.42 15.15
N ALA A 76 7.03 -16.34 15.29
CA ALA A 76 7.37 -17.74 15.47
C ALA A 76 8.23 -18.24 14.29
N ARG A 77 9.01 -19.28 14.52
CA ARG A 77 9.79 -19.92 13.47
C ARG A 77 8.86 -20.77 12.59
N PHE A 78 8.85 -20.49 11.30
CA PHE A 78 8.19 -21.34 10.32
C PHE A 78 9.14 -22.44 9.84
N PRO A 79 8.68 -23.69 9.71
CA PRO A 79 9.50 -24.76 9.15
C PRO A 79 9.77 -24.48 7.66
N ALA A 80 10.98 -24.82 7.21
CA ALA A 80 11.39 -24.74 5.82
C ALA A 80 12.22 -25.97 5.44
N THR A 81 12.08 -26.45 4.20
CA THR A 81 12.71 -27.66 3.70
C THR A 81 13.88 -27.38 2.77
N GLY A 82 14.00 -26.16 2.25
CA GLY A 82 15.12 -25.78 1.39
C GLY A 82 15.06 -24.33 0.93
N ILE A 83 16.17 -23.88 0.33
CA ILE A 83 16.32 -22.56 -0.28
C ILE A 83 16.79 -22.73 -1.72
N ILE A 84 16.15 -22.00 -2.65
CA ILE A 84 16.49 -21.97 -4.06
C ILE A 84 16.72 -20.50 -4.47
N PHE A 85 17.86 -20.23 -5.11
CA PHE A 85 18.13 -18.93 -5.73
C PHE A 85 17.77 -19.01 -7.21
N ARG A 86 16.95 -18.06 -7.69
CA ARG A 86 16.48 -18.06 -9.07
C ARG A 86 16.75 -16.73 -9.73
N THR A 87 17.31 -16.79 -10.95
CA THR A 87 17.33 -15.69 -11.90
C THR A 87 16.24 -15.95 -12.94
N THR A 88 15.42 -14.94 -13.20
CA THR A 88 14.33 -15.00 -14.18
C THR A 88 14.55 -13.95 -15.24
N GLU A 89 14.46 -14.33 -16.50
CA GLU A 89 14.63 -13.45 -17.65
C GLU A 89 13.53 -12.39 -17.74
N GLY A 90 13.88 -11.21 -18.29
CA GLY A 90 12.91 -10.14 -18.50
C GLY A 90 11.79 -10.47 -19.50
N SER A 91 12.01 -11.49 -20.35
CA SER A 91 11.00 -12.02 -21.28
C SER A 91 10.08 -13.09 -20.67
N TYR A 92 10.25 -13.38 -19.38
CA TYR A 92 9.51 -14.45 -18.70
C TYR A 92 8.00 -14.21 -18.77
N ALA A 93 7.30 -15.18 -19.34
CA ALA A 93 5.85 -15.31 -19.33
C ALA A 93 5.52 -16.79 -19.22
N TYR A 94 4.83 -17.17 -18.16
CA TYR A 94 4.43 -18.54 -17.94
C TYR A 94 2.91 -18.60 -17.80
N ASP A 95 2.32 -19.38 -18.68
CA ASP A 95 0.87 -19.56 -18.79
C ASP A 95 0.30 -20.32 -17.58
N TRP A 96 -0.99 -20.58 -17.57
CA TRP A 96 -1.71 -21.22 -16.47
C TRP A 96 -0.99 -22.47 -15.95
N HIS A 97 -0.60 -22.43 -14.69
CA HIS A 97 0.08 -23.53 -14.02
C HIS A 97 -0.13 -23.45 -12.51
N PRO A 98 -0.31 -24.58 -11.81
CA PRO A 98 -0.24 -24.61 -10.36
C PRO A 98 1.22 -24.50 -9.89
N ALA A 99 1.44 -24.07 -8.68
CA ALA A 99 2.76 -24.08 -8.07
C ALA A 99 3.25 -25.54 -7.89
N PRO A 100 4.54 -25.83 -8.14
CA PRO A 100 5.05 -27.18 -8.01
C PRO A 100 5.09 -27.67 -6.54
N ARG A 101 5.05 -26.75 -5.59
CA ARG A 101 5.06 -26.99 -4.14
C ARG A 101 4.69 -25.71 -3.40
N ARG A 102 4.38 -25.83 -2.11
CA ARG A 102 4.24 -24.68 -1.22
C ARG A 102 5.60 -24.03 -0.99
N GLN A 103 5.66 -22.72 -1.11
CA GLN A 103 6.92 -21.98 -0.98
C GLN A 103 6.69 -20.48 -0.76
N TYR A 104 7.60 -19.85 -0.04
CA TYR A 104 7.73 -18.40 -0.04
C TYR A 104 8.62 -17.98 -1.21
N ILE A 105 8.25 -16.91 -1.88
CA ILE A 105 9.02 -16.24 -2.91
C ILE A 105 9.32 -14.82 -2.44
N ILE A 106 10.60 -14.48 -2.36
CA ILE A 106 11.08 -13.16 -1.98
C ILE A 106 11.74 -12.55 -3.20
N ASN A 107 11.15 -11.50 -3.77
CA ASN A 107 11.76 -10.79 -4.88
C ASN A 107 12.82 -9.84 -4.36
N LEU A 108 14.03 -9.85 -4.96
CA LEU A 108 15.15 -9.06 -4.47
C LEU A 108 15.29 -7.70 -5.18
N ASP A 109 15.03 -7.63 -6.47
CA ASP A 109 15.41 -6.47 -7.28
C ASP A 109 14.40 -6.06 -8.37
N ALA A 110 13.45 -6.91 -8.73
CA ALA A 110 12.42 -6.59 -9.71
C ALA A 110 11.08 -7.26 -9.35
N ALA A 111 10.02 -6.83 -10.04
CA ALA A 111 8.66 -7.31 -9.80
C ALA A 111 8.28 -8.49 -10.69
N VAL A 112 7.26 -9.24 -10.24
CA VAL A 112 6.50 -10.20 -11.03
C VAL A 112 5.02 -9.84 -10.97
N LYS A 113 4.33 -9.91 -12.10
CA LYS A 113 2.87 -9.87 -12.14
C LYS A 113 2.34 -11.30 -12.06
N ILE A 114 1.48 -11.56 -11.10
CA ILE A 114 0.76 -12.83 -10.93
C ILE A 114 -0.73 -12.56 -11.17
N THR A 115 -1.35 -13.43 -11.97
CA THR A 115 -2.81 -13.42 -12.20
C THR A 115 -3.37 -14.73 -11.71
N ALA A 116 -4.23 -14.68 -10.71
CA ALA A 116 -4.96 -15.82 -10.17
C ALA A 116 -6.10 -16.22 -11.12
N SER A 117 -6.58 -17.46 -11.02
CA SER A 117 -7.60 -17.97 -11.94
C SER A 117 -8.99 -17.33 -11.74
N ASP A 118 -9.23 -16.67 -10.61
CA ASP A 118 -10.42 -15.84 -10.38
C ASP A 118 -10.37 -14.48 -11.11
N GLY A 119 -9.23 -14.15 -11.75
CA GLY A 119 -9.00 -12.92 -12.50
C GLY A 119 -8.30 -11.81 -11.71
N GLU A 120 -8.10 -11.94 -10.40
CA GLU A 120 -7.32 -10.96 -9.64
C GLU A 120 -5.86 -10.99 -10.08
N SER A 121 -5.27 -9.82 -10.25
CA SER A 121 -3.84 -9.67 -10.59
C SER A 121 -3.15 -8.81 -9.56
N ARG A 122 -1.97 -9.25 -9.13
CA ARG A 122 -1.07 -8.46 -8.27
C ARG A 122 0.31 -8.35 -8.88
N VAL A 123 0.94 -7.20 -8.66
CA VAL A 123 2.37 -6.98 -8.95
C VAL A 123 3.12 -7.09 -7.63
N ILE A 124 3.94 -8.12 -7.51
CA ILE A 124 4.74 -8.40 -6.32
C ILE A 124 6.13 -7.81 -6.56
N GLY A 125 6.46 -6.73 -5.88
CA GLY A 125 7.66 -5.93 -6.09
C GLY A 125 8.91 -6.48 -5.42
N ALA A 126 10.00 -5.74 -5.56
CA ALA A 126 11.25 -6.00 -4.84
C ALA A 126 11.04 -5.81 -3.33
N GLY A 127 11.54 -6.73 -2.51
CA GLY A 127 11.38 -6.76 -1.06
C GLY A 127 10.04 -7.32 -0.59
N GLU A 128 9.08 -7.55 -1.49
CA GLU A 128 7.81 -8.17 -1.13
C GLU A 128 7.90 -9.70 -1.11
N ILE A 129 7.05 -10.29 -0.29
CA ILE A 129 7.01 -11.73 -0.05
C ILE A 129 5.66 -12.29 -0.53
N LEU A 130 5.71 -13.34 -1.33
CA LEU A 130 4.56 -14.12 -1.77
C LEU A 130 4.65 -15.55 -1.22
N LEU A 131 3.67 -15.97 -0.43
CA LEU A 131 3.46 -17.38 -0.09
C LEU A 131 2.58 -18.00 -1.17
N VAL A 132 3.12 -18.98 -1.89
CA VAL A 132 2.42 -19.70 -2.97
C VAL A 132 1.98 -21.06 -2.45
N GLU A 133 0.66 -21.31 -2.48
CA GLU A 133 0.00 -22.51 -1.97
C GLU A 133 -1.01 -23.12 -2.97
N ASP A 134 -1.13 -22.56 -4.16
CA ASP A 134 -2.00 -23.06 -5.24
C ASP A 134 -1.37 -24.25 -5.97
N THR A 135 -1.04 -25.32 -5.21
CA THR A 135 -0.36 -26.52 -5.72
C THR A 135 -1.27 -27.46 -6.49
N ARG A 136 -2.53 -27.09 -6.64
CA ARG A 136 -3.57 -27.85 -7.35
C ARG A 136 -4.55 -26.90 -8.04
N GLY A 137 -5.41 -27.44 -8.89
CA GLY A 137 -6.48 -26.69 -9.53
C GLY A 137 -6.02 -25.92 -10.78
N LYS A 138 -6.64 -24.77 -11.02
CA LYS A 138 -6.43 -23.97 -12.24
C LYS A 138 -5.09 -23.23 -12.26
N GLY A 139 -4.53 -22.96 -11.09
CA GLY A 139 -3.25 -22.27 -10.95
C GLY A 139 -3.30 -20.78 -11.29
N HIS A 140 -2.17 -20.28 -11.71
CA HIS A 140 -1.94 -18.84 -11.97
C HIS A 140 -1.10 -18.63 -13.24
N ILE A 141 -1.14 -17.41 -13.75
CA ILE A 141 -0.21 -16.89 -14.76
C ILE A 141 0.85 -16.06 -14.05
N SER A 142 2.12 -16.15 -14.49
CA SER A 142 3.19 -15.29 -13.99
C SER A 142 4.00 -14.66 -15.10
N GLN A 143 4.28 -13.35 -15.00
CA GLN A 143 4.93 -12.56 -16.05
C GLN A 143 5.95 -11.60 -15.45
N ALA A 144 7.08 -11.41 -16.14
CA ALA A 144 8.03 -10.35 -15.81
C ALA A 144 7.37 -8.97 -16.01
N VAL A 145 7.81 -8.00 -15.22
CA VAL A 145 7.36 -6.60 -15.30
C VAL A 145 8.47 -5.77 -15.94
N ASP A 146 8.10 -4.87 -16.83
CA ASP A 146 9.01 -3.93 -17.52
C ASP A 146 10.19 -4.59 -18.25
N GLY A 147 10.09 -5.86 -18.60
CA GLY A 147 11.19 -6.58 -19.27
C GLY A 147 12.47 -6.72 -18.43
N LYS A 148 12.36 -6.62 -17.10
CA LYS A 148 13.52 -6.67 -16.21
C LYS A 148 13.86 -8.09 -15.79
N PHE A 149 15.16 -8.39 -15.72
CA PHE A 149 15.66 -9.55 -15.00
C PHE A 149 15.26 -9.46 -13.54
N ARG A 150 14.96 -10.60 -12.93
CA ARG A 150 14.58 -10.68 -11.53
C ARG A 150 15.38 -11.76 -10.82
N HIS A 151 15.99 -11.39 -9.70
CA HIS A 151 16.54 -12.33 -8.74
C HIS A 151 15.54 -12.56 -7.60
N SER A 152 15.38 -13.81 -7.21
CA SER A 152 14.43 -14.21 -6.17
C SER A 152 15.01 -15.32 -5.32
N VAL A 153 14.60 -15.34 -4.05
CA VAL A 153 14.82 -16.45 -3.14
C VAL A 153 13.51 -17.19 -2.96
N PHE A 154 13.56 -18.50 -3.17
CA PHE A 154 12.44 -19.39 -2.92
C PHE A 154 12.75 -20.21 -1.67
N VAL A 155 11.90 -20.15 -0.67
CA VAL A 155 12.00 -20.95 0.55
C VAL A 155 10.87 -21.99 0.51
N THR A 156 11.25 -23.24 0.32
CA THR A 156 10.26 -24.34 0.22
C THR A 156 9.76 -24.73 1.60
N VAL A 157 8.44 -24.96 1.69
CA VAL A 157 7.73 -25.39 2.88
C VAL A 157 6.83 -26.58 2.50
N ASP A 158 6.67 -27.54 3.37
CA ASP A 158 5.82 -28.72 3.17
C ASP A 158 4.65 -28.69 4.13
#